data_5f1754d5f84142e783f781b240e510e3
#
_entry.id   5f1754d5f84142e783f781b240e510e3
#
_cell.length_a   1.000
_cell.length_b   1.000
_cell.length_c   1.000
_cell.angle_alpha   90.00
_cell.angle_beta   90.00
_cell.angle_gamma   90.00
#
_symmetry.space_group_name_H-M   'P 1'
#
loop_
_entity.id
_entity.type
_entity.pdbx_description
1 polymer ?
#
loop_
_entity_poly.entity_id
_entity_poly.type
_entity_poly.pdbx_seq_one_letter_code
_entity_poly.pdbx_strand_id
1 'polypeptide(L)'
;LNLTDAQYDAVYEINLDYLMSVNSRADVFGTWWNRRNMDLQYVLTAWQYNKYVALDYFYRPMTWNAGGWTFNIYAHYTNRSHFYKARPTVFVTYKGGNNRKADRFYADRHVAKPAPKAPVAKSSPAPAAKPNNNATWRSTGSDRPTTSANVNGHSNANRQIAQNSNKTSHFGGSR
;
A
#
# COMPACT_ATOMS: atom_id res chain seq x y z
N LEU A 1 7.20 10.11 -2.70
CA LEU A 1 6.81 8.83 -3.30
C LEU A 1 7.98 8.11 -4.00
N ASN A 2 9.10 8.79 -4.26
CA ASN A 2 10.25 8.24 -5.00
C ASN A 2 9.82 7.57 -6.31
N LEU A 3 9.14 8.32 -7.15
CA LEU A 3 8.67 7.82 -8.43
C LEU A 3 9.84 7.54 -9.39
N THR A 4 9.75 6.47 -10.17
CA THR A 4 10.59 6.31 -11.37
C THR A 4 10.22 7.38 -12.39
N ASP A 5 11.06 7.62 -13.38
CA ASP A 5 10.78 8.62 -14.43
C ASP A 5 9.52 8.23 -15.23
N ALA A 6 9.36 6.92 -15.52
CA ALA A 6 8.15 6.41 -16.17
C ALA A 6 6.88 6.61 -15.33
N GLN A 7 6.98 6.40 -13.99
CA GLN A 7 5.86 6.72 -13.10
C GLN A 7 5.58 8.22 -13.04
N TYR A 8 6.62 9.05 -13.02
CA TYR A 8 6.49 10.50 -12.95
C TYR A 8 5.77 11.05 -14.18
N ASP A 9 6.13 10.59 -15.38
CA ASP A 9 5.45 10.95 -16.61
C ASP A 9 3.98 10.49 -16.61
N ALA A 10 3.72 9.24 -16.24
CA ALA A 10 2.35 8.72 -16.18
C ALA A 10 1.48 9.45 -15.13
N VAL A 11 2.03 9.77 -13.97
CA VAL A 11 1.34 10.55 -12.92
C VAL A 11 1.02 11.96 -13.42
N TYR A 12 1.92 12.57 -14.17
CA TYR A 12 1.65 13.87 -14.80
C TYR A 12 0.50 13.78 -15.81
N GLU A 13 0.52 12.82 -16.73
CA GLU A 13 -0.54 12.59 -17.70
C GLU A 13 -1.91 12.40 -17.01
N ILE A 14 -1.98 11.53 -16.02
CA ILE A 14 -3.21 11.21 -15.27
C ILE A 14 -3.77 12.45 -14.56
N ASN A 15 -2.91 13.25 -13.92
CA ASN A 15 -3.35 14.47 -13.24
C ASN A 15 -3.80 15.54 -14.22
N LEU A 16 -3.11 15.70 -15.34
CA LEU A 16 -3.50 16.65 -16.38
C LEU A 16 -4.87 16.30 -16.96
N ASP A 17 -5.10 15.04 -17.28
CA ASP A 17 -6.40 14.55 -17.77
C ASP A 17 -7.54 14.85 -16.81
N TYR A 18 -7.33 14.59 -15.52
CA TYR A 18 -8.31 14.91 -14.50
C TYR A 18 -8.60 16.42 -14.47
N LEU A 19 -7.56 17.26 -14.40
CA LEU A 19 -7.73 18.72 -14.33
C LEU A 19 -8.43 19.28 -15.57
N MET A 20 -8.14 18.76 -16.76
CA MET A 20 -8.78 19.16 -18.01
C MET A 20 -10.24 18.68 -18.13
N SER A 21 -10.65 17.72 -17.31
CA SER A 21 -12.00 17.13 -17.34
C SER A 21 -12.94 17.71 -16.29
N VAL A 22 -12.44 18.55 -15.36
CA VAL A 22 -13.25 19.20 -14.33
C VAL A 22 -13.80 20.50 -14.89
N ASN A 23 -15.11 20.54 -15.18
CA ASN A 23 -15.81 21.71 -15.71
C ASN A 23 -16.78 22.32 -14.69
N SER A 24 -17.16 21.57 -13.68
CA SER A 24 -18.14 21.98 -12.67
C SER A 24 -17.74 21.51 -11.27
N ARG A 25 -18.39 22.06 -10.24
CA ARG A 25 -18.21 21.60 -8.86
C ARG A 25 -18.51 20.12 -8.69
N ALA A 26 -19.49 19.58 -9.41
CA ALA A 26 -19.88 18.18 -9.35
C ALA A 26 -18.78 17.23 -9.89
N ASP A 27 -17.93 17.72 -10.80
CA ASP A 27 -16.89 16.91 -11.42
C ASP A 27 -15.69 16.68 -10.49
N VAL A 28 -15.50 17.53 -9.45
CA VAL A 28 -14.32 17.50 -8.58
C VAL A 28 -14.11 16.14 -7.94
N PHE A 29 -15.17 15.48 -7.49
CA PHE A 29 -15.13 14.13 -6.92
C PHE A 29 -16.02 13.16 -7.70
N GLY A 30 -16.26 13.46 -8.97
CA GLY A 30 -17.07 12.68 -9.88
C GLY A 30 -16.30 11.56 -10.59
N THR A 31 -16.80 11.20 -11.78
CA THR A 31 -16.25 10.10 -12.60
C THR A 31 -14.77 10.27 -12.91
N TRP A 32 -14.32 11.48 -13.23
CA TRP A 32 -12.92 11.74 -13.58
C TRP A 32 -11.97 11.64 -12.40
N TRP A 33 -12.42 11.98 -11.19
CA TRP A 33 -11.65 11.76 -9.98
C TRP A 33 -11.51 10.26 -9.66
N ASN A 34 -12.59 9.49 -9.80
CA ASN A 34 -12.54 8.03 -9.65
C ASN A 34 -11.58 7.42 -10.66
N ARG A 35 -11.69 7.83 -11.93
CA ARG A 35 -10.80 7.38 -13.00
C ARG A 35 -9.34 7.69 -12.70
N ARG A 36 -9.02 8.92 -12.30
CA ARG A 36 -7.68 9.33 -11.88
C ARG A 36 -7.12 8.42 -10.79
N ASN A 37 -7.91 8.13 -9.76
CA ASN A 37 -7.45 7.29 -8.66
C ASN A 37 -7.22 5.85 -9.08
N MET A 38 -8.06 5.29 -9.92
CA MET A 38 -7.88 3.95 -10.50
C MET A 38 -6.60 3.89 -11.37
N ASP A 39 -6.41 4.85 -12.25
CA ASP A 39 -5.23 4.92 -13.11
C ASP A 39 -3.93 5.07 -12.28
N LEU A 40 -3.94 5.89 -11.23
CA LEU A 40 -2.83 6.01 -10.26
C LEU A 40 -2.54 4.70 -9.53
N GLN A 41 -3.58 3.91 -9.21
CA GLN A 41 -3.40 2.60 -8.59
C GLN A 41 -2.68 1.60 -9.51
N TYR A 42 -2.90 1.67 -10.81
CA TYR A 42 -2.16 0.87 -11.78
C TYR A 42 -0.68 1.29 -11.91
N VAL A 43 -0.41 2.58 -11.84
CA VAL A 43 0.94 3.15 -12.04
C VAL A 43 1.80 3.04 -10.78
N LEU A 44 1.22 3.23 -9.60
CA LEU A 44 1.93 3.26 -8.33
C LEU A 44 2.09 1.85 -7.73
N THR A 45 3.10 1.65 -6.90
CA THR A 45 3.14 0.49 -5.99
C THR A 45 2.11 0.68 -4.88
N ALA A 46 1.72 -0.41 -4.21
CA ALA A 46 0.76 -0.34 -3.08
C ALA A 46 1.23 0.65 -2.00
N TRP A 47 2.54 0.66 -1.67
CA TRP A 47 3.10 1.61 -0.71
C TRP A 47 3.00 3.06 -1.18
N GLN A 48 3.33 3.33 -2.45
CA GLN A 48 3.22 4.67 -3.03
C GLN A 48 1.77 5.15 -3.06
N TYR A 49 0.84 4.27 -3.44
CA TYR A 49 -0.58 4.60 -3.49
C TYR A 49 -1.14 4.90 -2.09
N ASN A 50 -0.81 4.10 -1.08
CA ASN A 50 -1.23 4.37 0.30
C ASN A 50 -0.67 5.70 0.81
N LYS A 51 0.56 6.04 0.48
CA LYS A 51 1.15 7.35 0.81
C LYS A 51 0.44 8.49 0.08
N TYR A 52 0.09 8.31 -1.18
CA TYR A 52 -0.68 9.27 -1.96
C TYR A 52 -2.05 9.53 -1.34
N VAL A 53 -2.79 8.49 -0.98
CA VAL A 53 -4.12 8.59 -0.35
C VAL A 53 -4.05 9.29 1.02
N ALA A 54 -2.98 9.05 1.79
CA ALA A 54 -2.77 9.68 3.09
C ALA A 54 -2.48 11.19 3.02
N LEU A 55 -2.16 11.72 1.84
CA LEU A 55 -1.89 13.15 1.62
C LEU A 55 -3.12 13.82 0.98
N ASP A 56 -4.01 14.35 1.81
CA ASP A 56 -5.30 14.85 1.38
C ASP A 56 -5.20 15.89 0.25
N TYR A 57 -4.22 16.79 0.31
CA TYR A 57 -3.99 17.79 -0.72
C TYR A 57 -3.53 17.23 -2.08
N PHE A 58 -3.08 15.97 -2.14
CA PHE A 58 -2.86 15.24 -3.39
C PHE A 58 -4.06 14.37 -3.77
N TYR A 59 -4.68 13.74 -2.80
CA TYR A 59 -5.82 12.86 -3.02
C TYR A 59 -7.06 13.65 -3.45
N ARG A 60 -7.29 14.81 -2.77
CA ARG A 60 -8.33 15.80 -3.08
C ARG A 60 -7.68 17.09 -3.54
N PRO A 61 -7.21 17.17 -4.79
CA PRO A 61 -6.30 18.22 -5.23
C PRO A 61 -6.95 19.60 -5.34
N MET A 62 -8.26 19.65 -5.46
CA MET A 62 -8.97 20.93 -5.68
C MET A 62 -10.32 20.98 -4.96
N THR A 63 -10.73 22.20 -4.62
CA THR A 63 -12.01 22.52 -4.03
C THR A 63 -12.61 23.76 -4.74
N TRP A 64 -13.92 23.91 -4.63
CA TRP A 64 -14.62 25.10 -5.09
C TRP A 64 -14.96 25.98 -3.90
N ASN A 65 -14.37 27.15 -3.82
CA ASN A 65 -14.59 28.11 -2.74
C ASN A 65 -14.89 29.50 -3.28
N ALA A 66 -15.89 30.17 -2.71
CA ALA A 66 -16.23 31.57 -3.00
C ALA A 66 -16.30 31.91 -4.50
N GLY A 67 -16.84 30.99 -5.32
CA GLY A 67 -16.98 31.20 -6.76
C GLY A 67 -15.72 30.92 -7.59
N GLY A 68 -14.69 30.32 -7.00
CA GLY A 68 -13.44 30.01 -7.67
C GLY A 68 -12.83 28.63 -7.33
N TRP A 69 -11.93 28.17 -8.20
CA TRP A 69 -11.16 26.96 -7.98
C TRP A 69 -9.99 27.22 -7.04
N THR A 70 -9.86 26.40 -6.01
CA THR A 70 -8.71 26.38 -5.12
C THR A 70 -7.97 25.05 -5.26
N PHE A 71 -6.66 25.12 -5.50
CA PHE A 71 -5.80 23.95 -5.54
C PHE A 71 -5.16 23.74 -4.18
N ASN A 72 -5.53 22.67 -3.49
CA ASN A 72 -5.17 22.41 -2.10
C ASN A 72 -3.66 22.26 -1.90
N ILE A 73 -2.95 21.82 -2.94
CA ILE A 73 -1.48 21.67 -2.90
C ILE A 73 -0.78 23.01 -2.63
N TYR A 74 -1.34 24.15 -3.07
CA TYR A 74 -0.68 25.44 -2.92
C TYR A 74 -0.80 26.04 -1.52
N ALA A 75 -1.59 25.44 -0.65
CA ALA A 75 -1.53 25.73 0.79
C ALA A 75 -0.24 25.15 1.44
N HIS A 76 0.33 24.10 0.86
CA HIS A 76 1.53 23.45 1.35
C HIS A 76 2.77 23.83 0.56
N TYR A 77 2.64 24.03 -0.75
CA TYR A 77 3.74 24.36 -1.67
C TYR A 77 3.37 25.60 -2.47
N THR A 78 3.82 26.74 -1.99
CA THR A 78 3.45 28.06 -2.56
C THR A 78 4.10 28.32 -3.92
N ASN A 79 5.27 27.72 -4.21
CA ASN A 79 5.94 27.87 -5.49
C ASN A 79 5.28 27.01 -6.57
N ARG A 80 4.48 27.64 -7.42
CA ARG A 80 3.73 26.99 -8.50
C ARG A 80 4.58 26.51 -9.68
N SER A 81 5.82 26.96 -9.77
CA SER A 81 6.77 26.60 -10.84
C SER A 81 7.75 25.52 -10.40
N HIS A 82 7.64 25.05 -9.17
CA HIS A 82 8.54 24.04 -8.62
C HIS A 82 8.16 22.64 -9.11
N PHE A 83 9.16 21.92 -9.61
CA PHE A 83 9.05 20.49 -9.91
C PHE A 83 10.01 19.73 -9.01
N TYR A 84 9.60 18.58 -8.51
CA TYR A 84 10.38 17.78 -7.57
C TYR A 84 11.76 17.36 -8.10
N LYS A 85 11.84 17.03 -9.37
CA LYS A 85 13.10 16.71 -10.08
C LYS A 85 13.34 17.74 -11.17
N ALA A 86 12.76 17.47 -12.31
CA ALA A 86 12.69 18.32 -13.49
C ALA A 86 11.25 18.23 -14.02
N ARG A 87 10.95 18.96 -15.07
CA ARG A 87 9.69 18.76 -15.78
C ARG A 87 9.58 17.32 -16.29
N PRO A 88 8.40 16.67 -16.22
CA PRO A 88 8.19 15.38 -16.86
C PRO A 88 8.58 15.42 -18.35
N THR A 89 9.07 14.32 -18.90
CA THR A 89 9.49 14.30 -20.31
C THR A 89 8.32 14.61 -21.24
N VAL A 90 7.12 14.21 -20.84
CA VAL A 90 5.86 14.43 -21.55
C VAL A 90 5.25 15.82 -21.37
N PHE A 91 5.88 16.71 -20.58
CA PHE A 91 5.32 18.01 -20.20
C PHE A 91 4.90 18.89 -21.39
N VAL A 92 5.70 18.90 -22.46
CA VAL A 92 5.42 19.71 -23.65
C VAL A 92 4.54 18.95 -24.65
N THR A 93 4.73 17.64 -24.75
CA THR A 93 4.15 16.81 -25.81
C THR A 93 2.76 16.26 -25.46
N TYR A 94 2.50 15.98 -24.18
CA TYR A 94 1.21 15.44 -23.78
C TYR A 94 0.13 16.53 -23.75
N LYS A 95 -0.98 16.27 -24.42
CA LYS A 95 -2.13 17.20 -24.57
C LYS A 95 -3.44 16.69 -23.97
N GLY A 96 -3.37 15.59 -23.22
CA GLY A 96 -4.55 14.99 -22.58
C GLY A 96 -5.21 13.89 -23.42
N GLY A 97 -6.20 13.24 -22.83
CA GLY A 97 -7.10 12.31 -23.49
C GLY A 97 -6.89 10.82 -23.16
N ASN A 98 -5.90 10.44 -22.36
CA ASN A 98 -5.74 9.05 -21.95
C ASN A 98 -6.89 8.56 -21.04
N ASN A 99 -7.52 9.45 -20.27
CA ASN A 99 -8.68 9.12 -19.46
C ASN A 99 -9.94 8.74 -20.25
N ARG A 100 -9.97 9.04 -21.54
CA ARG A 100 -11.05 8.65 -22.49
C ARG A 100 -10.79 7.31 -23.16
N LYS A 101 -9.61 6.70 -22.92
CA LYS A 101 -9.27 5.37 -23.42
C LYS A 101 -9.89 4.30 -22.53
N ALA A 102 -9.63 3.02 -22.83
CA ALA A 102 -10.09 1.91 -22.03
C ALA A 102 -9.72 2.06 -20.55
N ASP A 103 -10.55 1.53 -19.65
CA ASP A 103 -10.37 1.67 -18.20
C ASP A 103 -9.07 1.06 -17.67
N ARG A 104 -8.45 0.17 -18.42
CA ARG A 104 -7.18 -0.49 -18.09
C ARG A 104 -5.98 0.08 -18.85
N PHE A 105 -6.11 1.22 -19.51
CA PHE A 105 -5.04 1.77 -20.34
C PHE A 105 -3.69 1.84 -19.61
N TYR A 106 -3.66 2.31 -18.36
CA TYR A 106 -2.42 2.39 -17.59
C TYR A 106 -2.00 1.03 -16.98
N ALA A 107 -2.91 0.09 -16.79
CA ALA A 107 -2.55 -1.28 -16.43
C ALA A 107 -1.81 -1.98 -17.56
N ASP A 108 -2.30 -1.79 -18.78
CA ASP A 108 -1.77 -2.46 -19.98
C ASP A 108 -0.49 -1.76 -20.50
N ARG A 109 -0.27 -0.52 -20.15
CA ARG A 109 0.93 0.25 -20.53
C ARG A 109 2.22 -0.22 -19.86
N HIS A 110 2.15 -1.04 -18.82
CA HIS A 110 3.30 -1.59 -18.09
C HIS A 110 4.31 -0.52 -17.62
N VAL A 111 3.86 0.46 -16.87
CA VAL A 111 4.73 1.50 -16.31
C VAL A 111 5.75 0.90 -15.34
N ALA A 112 7.04 1.11 -15.61
CA ALA A 112 8.12 0.58 -14.77
C ALA A 112 8.03 1.11 -13.34
N LYS A 113 7.88 0.20 -12.38
CA LYS A 113 7.81 0.49 -10.93
C LYS A 113 9.16 0.25 -10.26
N PRO A 114 9.44 0.90 -9.11
CA PRO A 114 10.63 0.56 -8.34
C PRO A 114 10.63 -0.93 -7.97
N ALA A 115 11.80 -1.55 -8.00
CA ALA A 115 11.92 -2.92 -7.52
C ALA A 115 11.44 -3.01 -6.06
N PRO A 116 10.78 -4.11 -5.66
CA PRO A 116 10.46 -4.36 -4.26
C PRO A 116 11.77 -4.30 -3.45
N LYS A 117 11.79 -3.48 -2.39
CA LYS A 117 12.92 -3.55 -1.45
C LYS A 117 12.92 -4.97 -0.89
N ALA A 118 14.01 -5.69 -1.11
CA ALA A 118 14.20 -6.98 -0.46
C ALA A 118 13.92 -6.83 1.04
N PRO A 119 13.23 -7.79 1.68
CA PRO A 119 13.07 -7.77 3.12
C PRO A 119 14.46 -7.62 3.73
N VAL A 120 14.68 -6.61 4.55
CA VAL A 120 15.90 -6.50 5.33
C VAL A 120 15.92 -7.78 6.18
N ALA A 121 16.79 -8.72 5.82
CA ALA A 121 17.04 -9.88 6.64
C ALA A 121 17.38 -9.34 8.02
N LYS A 122 16.50 -9.57 9.00
CA LYS A 122 16.85 -9.33 10.39
C LYS A 122 18.07 -10.19 10.63
N SER A 123 19.23 -9.56 10.80
CA SER A 123 20.43 -10.24 11.19
C SER A 123 20.09 -10.99 12.48
N SER A 124 20.01 -12.32 12.38
CA SER A 124 19.92 -13.16 13.57
C SER A 124 21.11 -12.80 14.46
N PRO A 125 20.89 -12.56 15.75
CA PRO A 125 22.03 -12.40 16.65
C PRO A 125 22.90 -13.62 16.54
N ALA A 126 24.20 -13.41 16.35
CA ALA A 126 25.19 -14.48 16.31
C ALA A 126 25.00 -15.37 17.56
N PRO A 127 25.08 -16.72 17.42
CA PRO A 127 25.02 -17.60 18.59
C PRO A 127 26.13 -17.19 19.57
N ALA A 128 25.73 -16.85 20.79
CA ALA A 128 26.68 -16.57 21.84
C ALA A 128 27.66 -17.74 21.96
N ALA A 129 28.96 -17.44 21.89
CA ALA A 129 30.02 -18.41 22.07
C ALA A 129 29.78 -19.10 23.43
N LYS A 130 29.65 -20.42 23.41
CA LYS A 130 29.60 -21.23 24.62
C LYS A 130 30.91 -21.07 25.37
N PRO A 131 30.91 -20.80 26.67
CA PRO A 131 32.13 -20.82 27.45
C PRO A 131 32.70 -22.23 27.47
N ASN A 132 33.95 -22.36 27.07
CA ASN A 132 34.72 -23.59 27.08
C ASN A 132 35.13 -23.91 28.53
N ASN A 133 34.28 -24.61 29.26
CA ASN A 133 34.62 -25.13 30.58
C ASN A 133 35.27 -26.49 30.45
N ASN A 134 36.58 -26.47 30.13
CA ASN A 134 37.43 -27.62 30.33
C ASN A 134 37.97 -27.55 31.78
N ALA A 135 37.11 -27.92 32.73
CA ALA A 135 37.50 -28.15 34.12
C ALA A 135 37.42 -29.64 34.38
N THR A 136 38.61 -30.26 34.38
CA THR A 136 38.91 -31.59 34.83
C THR A 136 38.53 -31.75 36.30
N TRP A 137 37.51 -32.52 36.62
CA TRP A 137 37.25 -32.98 37.97
C TRP A 137 37.41 -34.49 38.03
N ARG A 138 38.35 -34.87 38.84
CA ARG A 138 38.65 -36.26 39.26
C ARG A 138 37.49 -36.83 40.04
N SER A 139 37.19 -38.06 39.72
CA SER A 139 36.33 -39.01 40.40
C SER A 139 36.72 -39.23 41.87
N THR A 140 35.78 -39.23 42.77
CA THR A 140 35.72 -40.14 43.91
C THR A 140 34.27 -40.36 44.34
N GLY A 141 33.82 -41.61 44.21
CA GLY A 141 33.15 -42.43 45.19
C GLY A 141 31.65 -42.27 45.44
N SER A 142 30.97 -43.37 45.12
CA SER A 142 29.86 -44.01 45.86
C SER A 142 28.59 -43.22 46.25
N ASP A 143 27.47 -43.59 45.81
CA ASP A 143 26.46 -44.51 46.30
C ASP A 143 25.08 -44.24 45.69
N ARG A 144 24.43 -45.35 45.35
CA ARG A 144 23.05 -45.51 44.88
C ARG A 144 22.13 -45.53 46.12
N PRO A 145 20.80 -45.18 46.10
CA PRO A 145 19.80 -45.99 45.38
C PRO A 145 18.58 -45.25 44.74
N THR A 146 18.07 -45.93 43.75
CA THR A 146 16.72 -46.14 43.23
C THR A 146 15.53 -45.47 43.96
N THR A 147 14.65 -44.86 43.21
CA THR A 147 13.22 -45.24 43.18
C THR A 147 12.51 -44.59 41.96
N SER A 148 11.70 -45.42 41.36
CA SER A 148 10.79 -45.18 40.25
C SER A 148 9.63 -44.27 40.65
N ALA A 149 9.11 -43.48 39.73
CA ALA A 149 7.68 -43.30 39.51
C ALA A 149 7.40 -42.68 38.16
N ASN A 150 6.73 -43.46 37.39
CA ASN A 150 6.05 -43.23 36.13
C ASN A 150 4.73 -42.51 36.41
N VAL A 151 4.37 -41.47 35.71
CA VAL A 151 2.96 -41.12 35.45
C VAL A 151 2.81 -40.48 34.10
N ASN A 152 2.11 -41.20 33.25
CA ASN A 152 1.44 -40.75 32.04
C ASN A 152 0.41 -39.65 32.30
N GLY A 153 0.25 -38.79 31.32
CA GLY A 153 -0.91 -37.86 31.31
C GLY A 153 -1.11 -37.29 29.93
N HIS A 154 -1.85 -37.99 29.12
CA HIS A 154 -2.51 -37.51 27.89
C HIS A 154 -3.40 -36.30 28.19
N SER A 155 -3.48 -35.37 27.30
CA SER A 155 -4.78 -34.88 26.82
C SER A 155 -4.65 -33.98 25.60
N ASN A 156 -5.11 -34.53 24.56
CA ASN A 156 -5.54 -33.99 23.28
C ASN A 156 -6.84 -33.19 23.50
N ALA A 157 -6.99 -32.01 23.02
CA ALA A 157 -8.30 -31.40 22.84
C ALA A 157 -8.32 -30.49 21.61
N ASN A 158 -8.70 -31.11 20.53
CA ASN A 158 -9.28 -30.60 19.32
C ASN A 158 -10.63 -29.94 19.63
N ARG A 159 -10.90 -28.75 19.22
CA ARG A 159 -12.27 -28.24 19.05
C ARG A 159 -12.37 -27.31 17.84
N GLN A 160 -12.84 -27.89 16.76
CA GLN A 160 -13.70 -27.24 15.77
C GLN A 160 -15.03 -26.88 16.43
N ILE A 161 -15.60 -25.77 16.06
CA ILE A 161 -17.06 -25.43 16.06
C ILE A 161 -17.12 -24.07 15.34
N ALA A 162 -17.99 -23.72 14.46
CA ALA A 162 -19.06 -24.33 13.70
C ALA A 162 -19.51 -23.23 12.70
N GLN A 163 -19.92 -23.69 11.59
CA GLN A 163 -20.71 -22.93 10.62
C GLN A 163 -21.98 -22.36 11.29
N ASN A 164 -22.39 -21.19 10.88
CA ASN A 164 -23.81 -20.88 10.92
C ASN A 164 -24.26 -20.12 9.66
N SER A 165 -25.18 -20.76 9.09
CA SER A 165 -25.95 -20.59 7.87
C SER A 165 -26.96 -19.45 7.95
N ASN A 166 -27.23 -18.89 6.77
CA ASN A 166 -28.51 -18.47 6.21
C ASN A 166 -29.52 -17.71 7.11
N LYS A 167 -29.85 -16.52 6.65
CA LYS A 167 -31.29 -16.17 6.50
C LYS A 167 -31.51 -15.24 5.33
N THR A 168 -32.04 -15.84 4.28
CA THR A 168 -32.95 -15.23 3.31
C THR A 168 -34.15 -14.63 4.02
N SER A 169 -34.50 -13.42 3.69
CA SER A 169 -35.87 -12.94 3.83
C SER A 169 -36.29 -12.17 2.59
N HIS A 170 -37.09 -12.87 1.83
CA HIS A 170 -38.03 -12.36 0.86
C HIS A 170 -39.00 -11.40 1.55
N PHE A 171 -39.20 -10.25 0.98
CA PHE A 171 -40.45 -9.53 1.14
C PHE A 171 -40.86 -8.94 -0.21
N GLY A 172 -41.85 -9.59 -0.82
CA GLY A 172 -42.65 -9.02 -1.88
C GLY A 172 -43.77 -8.17 -1.27
N GLY A 173 -44.28 -7.26 -2.04
CA GLY A 173 -45.43 -6.43 -1.67
C GLY A 173 -45.75 -5.43 -2.72
N SER A 174 -46.70 -5.79 -3.59
CA SER A 174 -47.38 -4.97 -4.57
C SER A 174 -48.10 -3.77 -3.95
N ARG A 175 -48.06 -2.65 -4.59
CA ARG A 175 -49.16 -1.85 -5.12
C ARG A 175 -48.67 -0.56 -5.74
#